data_eccd2ab08b62ab7f98677e0358c8e40b
#
_entry.id   eccd2ab08b62ab7f98677e0358c8e40b
#
_cell.length_a   1.000
_cell.length_b   1.000
_cell.length_c   1.000
_cell.angle_alpha   90.00
_cell.angle_beta   90.00
_cell.angle_gamma   90.00
#
_symmetry.space_group_name_H-M   'P 1'
#
loop_
_entity.id
_entity.type
_entity.pdbx_description
1 polymer ?
#
loop_
_entity_poly.entity_id
_entity_poly.type
_entity_poly.pdbx_seq_one_letter_code
_entity_poly.pdbx_strand_id
1 'polypeptide(L)'
;MSREQNEDKPKMVELPLFPLNTVLFPGVPISLHIFEERYKEMVEMCLASQTPFGVVLSREDEDSYGIPADPTLTGTSAQITQVERLADGRMNILAVGLERFQVTSLRYDRPYLMGTVEPFPISGEDSFSAERASDSLRPWVERYLEILTLAADEDVDFQTAQLPDDPLSLGYLAAALVQIPVEQKQSLLDASEATALLRQVRRIYTREVPLLQRMLDAEEAPMVGSFSLN
;
A
#
# COMPACT_ATOMS: atom_id res chain seq x y z
N MET A 1 -31.68 -36.16 -12.25
CA MET A 1 -30.86 -35.88 -11.04
C MET A 1 -29.86 -34.82 -11.42
N SER A 2 -30.30 -33.60 -11.34
CA SER A 2 -29.49 -32.42 -11.65
C SER A 2 -28.68 -32.08 -10.35
N ARG A 3 -27.37 -32.25 -10.38
CA ARG A 3 -26.49 -31.73 -9.34
C ARG A 3 -26.32 -30.25 -9.61
N GLU A 4 -26.84 -29.45 -8.70
CA GLU A 4 -26.66 -28.02 -8.61
C GLU A 4 -25.15 -27.69 -8.60
N GLN A 5 -24.74 -26.98 -9.61
CA GLN A 5 -23.51 -26.21 -9.58
C GLN A 5 -23.79 -25.04 -8.64
N ASN A 6 -23.44 -25.20 -7.37
CA ASN A 6 -23.29 -24.09 -6.44
C ASN A 6 -21.99 -23.38 -6.84
N GLU A 7 -22.05 -22.49 -7.83
CA GLU A 7 -20.98 -21.58 -8.15
C GLU A 7 -20.73 -20.74 -6.89
N ASP A 8 -19.52 -20.86 -6.38
CA ASP A 8 -18.99 -20.19 -5.19
C ASP A 8 -19.04 -18.67 -5.43
N LYS A 9 -20.20 -18.06 -5.13
CA LYS A 9 -20.33 -16.61 -5.22
C LYS A 9 -19.34 -16.01 -4.24
N PRO A 10 -18.53 -15.04 -4.65
CA PRO A 10 -17.58 -14.39 -3.76
C PRO A 10 -18.32 -13.93 -2.50
N LYS A 11 -17.80 -14.32 -1.35
CA LYS A 11 -18.43 -14.03 -0.06
C LYS A 11 -18.32 -12.54 0.22
N MET A 12 -19.41 -11.79 0.00
CA MET A 12 -19.46 -10.39 0.38
C MET A 12 -19.34 -10.25 1.90
N VAL A 13 -18.54 -9.30 2.33
CA VAL A 13 -18.27 -9.00 3.74
C VAL A 13 -18.52 -7.52 3.99
N GLU A 14 -19.07 -7.18 5.16
CA GLU A 14 -19.13 -5.79 5.60
C GLU A 14 -17.86 -5.41 6.34
N LEU A 15 -17.21 -4.34 5.93
CA LEU A 15 -16.02 -3.78 6.58
C LEU A 15 -16.23 -2.30 6.91
N PRO A 16 -15.76 -1.83 8.07
CA PRO A 16 -15.55 -0.40 8.28
C PRO A 16 -14.40 0.06 7.36
N LEU A 17 -14.59 1.18 6.69
CA LEU A 17 -13.64 1.72 5.75
C LEU A 17 -12.93 2.94 6.32
N PHE A 18 -11.61 2.98 6.15
CA PHE A 18 -10.78 4.10 6.51
C PHE A 18 -10.22 4.75 5.23
N PRO A 19 -10.82 5.87 4.79
CA PRO A 19 -10.30 6.65 3.69
C PRO A 19 -8.99 7.33 4.09
N LEU A 20 -7.94 7.12 3.32
CA LEU A 20 -6.60 7.67 3.56
C LEU A 20 -6.05 8.25 2.26
N ASN A 21 -5.21 9.28 2.35
CA ASN A 21 -4.44 9.80 1.21
C ASN A 21 -3.17 8.94 0.95
N THR A 22 -3.34 7.63 1.03
CA THR A 22 -2.29 6.65 0.73
C THR A 22 -2.90 5.31 0.32
N VAL A 23 -2.11 4.49 -0.36
CA VAL A 23 -2.50 3.15 -0.79
C VAL A 23 -1.79 2.12 0.06
N LEU A 24 -2.55 1.22 0.69
CA LEU A 24 -2.02 0.09 1.43
C LEU A 24 -1.96 -1.13 0.52
N PHE A 25 -0.81 -1.81 0.51
CA PHE A 25 -0.65 -3.08 -0.20
C PHE A 25 -0.69 -4.27 0.78
N PRO A 26 -1.13 -5.47 0.34
CA PRO A 26 -1.04 -6.68 1.14
C PRO A 26 0.38 -6.96 1.65
N GLY A 27 0.48 -7.44 2.90
CA GLY A 27 1.75 -7.70 3.58
C GLY A 27 2.50 -6.47 4.09
N VAL A 28 2.06 -5.26 3.71
CA VAL A 28 2.76 -4.01 4.07
C VAL A 28 2.19 -3.45 5.38
N PRO A 29 3.05 -3.07 6.35
CA PRO A 29 2.61 -2.40 7.57
C PRO A 29 2.26 -0.94 7.30
N ILE A 30 1.30 -0.41 8.08
CA ILE A 30 0.93 1.00 8.11
C ILE A 30 0.81 1.47 9.56
N SER A 31 1.45 2.60 9.87
CA SER A 31 1.32 3.28 11.16
C SER A 31 0.33 4.42 11.04
N LEU A 32 -0.68 4.47 11.90
CA LEU A 32 -1.73 5.47 11.87
C LEU A 32 -1.87 6.16 13.23
N HIS A 33 -1.98 7.49 13.19
CA HIS A 33 -2.29 8.32 14.35
C HIS A 33 -3.79 8.64 14.36
N ILE A 34 -4.52 8.08 15.32
CA ILE A 34 -5.98 8.17 15.41
C ILE A 34 -6.35 9.26 16.41
N PHE A 35 -6.92 10.36 15.92
CA PHE A 35 -7.32 11.51 16.75
C PHE A 35 -8.80 11.87 16.59
N GLU A 36 -9.43 11.56 15.46
CA GLU A 36 -10.85 11.81 15.24
C GLU A 36 -11.72 10.79 15.98
N GLU A 37 -12.79 11.24 16.64
CA GLU A 37 -13.68 10.39 17.45
C GLU A 37 -14.30 9.26 16.63
N ARG A 38 -14.70 9.52 15.39
CA ARG A 38 -15.28 8.51 14.49
C ARG A 38 -14.32 7.34 14.23
N TYR A 39 -13.03 7.62 14.07
CA TYR A 39 -12.03 6.56 13.83
C TYR A 39 -11.56 5.89 15.11
N LYS A 40 -11.64 6.57 16.28
CA LYS A 40 -11.45 5.92 17.58
C LYS A 40 -12.54 4.87 17.81
N GLU A 41 -13.81 5.21 17.57
CA GLU A 41 -14.93 4.27 17.66
C GLU A 41 -14.76 3.07 16.72
N MET A 42 -14.34 3.32 15.46
CA MET A 42 -14.04 2.28 14.47
C MET A 42 -12.95 1.33 14.96
N VAL A 43 -11.82 1.88 15.44
CA VAL A 43 -10.67 1.08 15.93
C VAL A 43 -11.07 0.26 17.14
N GLU A 44 -11.76 0.83 18.12
CA GLU A 44 -12.23 0.09 19.31
C GLU A 44 -13.22 -1.03 18.93
N MET A 45 -14.10 -0.81 17.96
CA MET A 45 -14.97 -1.84 17.43
C MET A 45 -14.18 -2.97 16.76
N CYS A 46 -13.21 -2.65 15.91
CA CYS A 46 -12.34 -3.64 15.26
C CYS A 46 -11.55 -4.47 16.27
N LEU A 47 -11.02 -3.83 17.32
CA LEU A 47 -10.30 -4.50 18.40
C LEU A 47 -11.21 -5.44 19.19
N ALA A 48 -12.42 -4.99 19.57
CA ALA A 48 -13.36 -5.76 20.36
C ALA A 48 -13.88 -7.00 19.60
N SER A 49 -14.09 -6.87 18.28
CA SER A 49 -14.60 -7.95 17.44
C SER A 49 -13.49 -8.77 16.77
N GLN A 50 -12.23 -8.36 16.90
CA GLN A 50 -11.07 -8.96 16.22
C GLN A 50 -11.25 -9.01 14.68
N THR A 51 -11.90 -7.99 14.13
CA THR A 51 -12.15 -7.87 12.69
C THR A 51 -11.21 -6.85 12.05
N PRO A 52 -10.83 -7.04 10.77
CA PRO A 52 -10.08 -6.05 10.04
C PRO A 52 -10.94 -4.82 9.70
N PHE A 53 -10.27 -3.74 9.31
CA PHE A 53 -10.87 -2.60 8.62
C PHE A 53 -10.33 -2.52 7.19
N GLY A 54 -11.03 -1.82 6.29
CA GLY A 54 -10.58 -1.61 4.91
C GLY A 54 -9.89 -0.25 4.76
N VAL A 55 -8.72 -0.21 4.15
CA VAL A 55 -8.07 1.03 3.71
C VAL A 55 -8.43 1.26 2.25
N VAL A 56 -8.96 2.46 1.94
CA VAL A 56 -9.32 2.91 0.60
C VAL A 56 -8.68 4.28 0.34
N LEU A 57 -8.28 4.53 -0.92
CA LEU A 57 -7.73 5.82 -1.29
C LEU A 57 -8.82 6.90 -1.24
N SER A 58 -8.55 7.98 -0.50
CA SER A 58 -9.35 9.21 -0.48
C SER A 58 -8.74 10.24 -1.43
N ARG A 59 -9.58 11.02 -2.13
CA ARG A 59 -9.17 12.16 -2.94
C ARG A 59 -9.66 13.45 -2.28
N GLU A 60 -8.87 14.52 -2.37
CA GLU A 60 -9.12 15.80 -1.66
C GLU A 60 -10.39 16.55 -2.14
N ASP A 61 -10.94 16.23 -3.32
CA ASP A 61 -12.05 16.95 -3.96
C ASP A 61 -13.44 16.36 -3.66
N GLU A 62 -13.59 15.59 -2.58
CA GLU A 62 -14.78 14.79 -2.40
C GLU A 62 -15.56 15.12 -1.14
N ASP A 63 -16.81 14.60 -1.10
CA ASP A 63 -17.82 14.86 -0.06
C ASP A 63 -17.29 14.74 1.39
N SER A 64 -18.13 14.90 2.39
CA SER A 64 -17.77 14.91 3.81
C SER A 64 -17.01 13.67 4.31
N TYR A 65 -16.86 12.63 3.47
CA TYR A 65 -16.15 11.39 3.78
C TYR A 65 -14.87 11.21 2.98
N GLY A 66 -14.57 12.11 2.01
CA GLY A 66 -13.36 12.06 1.19
C GLY A 66 -13.25 10.83 0.28
N ILE A 67 -14.37 10.29 -0.17
CA ILE A 67 -14.41 9.10 -1.04
C ILE A 67 -14.98 9.45 -2.39
N PRO A 68 -14.38 8.95 -3.48
CA PRO A 68 -14.96 9.06 -4.80
C PRO A 68 -16.37 8.48 -4.86
N ALA A 69 -17.25 9.12 -5.59
CA ALA A 69 -18.56 8.58 -5.91
C ALA A 69 -18.50 7.33 -6.83
N ASP A 70 -17.29 6.83 -7.11
CA ASP A 70 -17.08 5.64 -7.93
C ASP A 70 -17.29 4.36 -7.11
N PRO A 71 -18.28 3.53 -7.43
CA PRO A 71 -18.60 2.31 -6.67
C PRO A 71 -17.56 1.19 -6.81
N THR A 72 -16.52 1.35 -7.62
CA THR A 72 -15.49 0.32 -7.89
C THR A 72 -14.16 0.60 -7.19
N LEU A 73 -14.18 1.04 -5.95
CA LEU A 73 -12.97 1.28 -5.18
C LEU A 73 -12.26 -0.02 -4.82
N THR A 74 -11.03 -0.19 -5.28
CA THR A 74 -10.15 -1.23 -4.78
C THR A 74 -9.45 -0.75 -3.53
N GLY A 75 -9.51 -1.55 -2.46
CA GLY A 75 -8.83 -1.31 -1.20
C GLY A 75 -8.09 -2.53 -0.70
N THR A 76 -7.48 -2.39 0.47
CA THR A 76 -6.82 -3.49 1.18
C THR A 76 -7.36 -3.57 2.59
N SER A 77 -7.81 -4.76 3.02
CA SER A 77 -8.18 -5.02 4.41
C SER A 77 -6.94 -5.00 5.28
N ALA A 78 -7.05 -4.50 6.50
CA ALA A 78 -5.93 -4.31 7.40
C ALA A 78 -6.24 -4.83 8.80
N GLN A 79 -5.34 -5.63 9.36
CA GLN A 79 -5.42 -6.14 10.72
C GLN A 79 -4.58 -5.27 11.66
N ILE A 80 -5.19 -4.79 12.73
CA ILE A 80 -4.47 -4.08 13.78
C ILE A 80 -3.59 -5.08 14.54
N THR A 81 -2.30 -4.81 14.61
CA THR A 81 -1.30 -5.65 15.29
C THR A 81 -0.80 -5.05 16.59
N GLN A 82 -0.77 -3.72 16.68
CA GLN A 82 -0.35 -3.00 17.89
C GLN A 82 -1.22 -1.76 18.11
N VAL A 83 -1.44 -1.41 19.38
CA VAL A 83 -2.17 -0.22 19.79
C VAL A 83 -1.46 0.42 20.98
N GLU A 84 -1.13 1.68 20.86
CA GLU A 84 -0.68 2.54 21.92
C GLU A 84 -1.75 3.60 22.21
N ARG A 85 -2.28 3.62 23.42
CA ARG A 85 -3.24 4.64 23.85
C ARG A 85 -2.52 5.78 24.53
N LEU A 86 -2.73 7.00 24.04
CA LEU A 86 -2.13 8.20 24.59
C LEU A 86 -2.98 8.80 25.71
N ALA A 87 -2.37 9.57 26.63
CA ALA A 87 -3.03 10.14 27.78
C ALA A 87 -4.20 11.11 27.45
N ASP A 88 -4.18 11.68 26.26
CA ASP A 88 -5.22 12.58 25.72
C ASP A 88 -6.34 11.87 24.96
N GLY A 89 -6.35 10.54 24.97
CA GLY A 89 -7.35 9.72 24.31
C GLY A 89 -7.11 9.48 22.82
N ARG A 90 -6.00 9.98 22.25
CA ARG A 90 -5.55 9.60 20.91
C ARG A 90 -4.92 8.19 20.92
N MET A 91 -4.79 7.58 19.76
CA MET A 91 -4.17 6.26 19.65
C MET A 91 -3.15 6.25 18.50
N ASN A 92 -2.02 5.59 18.72
CA ASN A 92 -1.15 5.16 17.63
C ASN A 92 -1.42 3.68 17.38
N ILE A 93 -1.72 3.31 16.16
CA ILE A 93 -1.91 1.91 15.78
C ILE A 93 -0.91 1.49 14.70
N LEU A 94 -0.47 0.24 14.78
CA LEU A 94 0.20 -0.45 13.68
C LEU A 94 -0.76 -1.48 13.12
N ALA A 95 -0.99 -1.44 11.82
CA ALA A 95 -1.80 -2.44 11.13
C ALA A 95 -1.03 -3.01 9.94
N VAL A 96 -1.38 -4.21 9.51
CA VAL A 96 -0.77 -4.90 8.36
C VAL A 96 -1.85 -5.19 7.33
N GLY A 97 -1.57 -4.85 6.06
CA GLY A 97 -2.45 -5.17 4.94
C GLY A 97 -2.59 -6.69 4.77
N LEU A 98 -3.82 -7.16 4.58
CA LEU A 98 -4.13 -8.58 4.37
C LEU A 98 -4.43 -8.85 2.91
N GLU A 99 -5.67 -8.62 2.49
CA GLU A 99 -6.20 -8.99 1.19
C GLU A 99 -6.79 -7.77 0.48
N ARG A 100 -6.72 -7.78 -0.84
CA ARG A 100 -7.40 -6.78 -1.66
C ARG A 100 -8.88 -7.10 -1.75
N PHE A 101 -9.67 -6.05 -1.85
CA PHE A 101 -11.10 -6.13 -2.06
C PHE A 101 -11.58 -5.08 -3.04
N GLN A 102 -12.80 -5.28 -3.57
CA GLN A 102 -13.55 -4.25 -4.27
C GLN A 102 -14.79 -3.85 -3.47
N VAL A 103 -15.04 -2.55 -3.37
CA VAL A 103 -16.24 -2.01 -2.74
C VAL A 103 -17.40 -2.10 -3.73
N THR A 104 -18.46 -2.82 -3.33
CA THR A 104 -19.67 -2.98 -4.12
C THR A 104 -20.80 -2.03 -3.71
N SER A 105 -20.81 -1.60 -2.43
CA SER A 105 -21.72 -0.58 -1.95
C SER A 105 -21.18 0.12 -0.71
N LEU A 106 -21.61 1.36 -0.49
CA LEU A 106 -21.22 2.19 0.64
C LEU A 106 -22.44 2.48 1.52
N ARG A 107 -22.22 2.56 2.85
CA ARG A 107 -23.21 2.94 3.84
C ARG A 107 -22.66 4.02 4.76
N TYR A 108 -23.53 4.98 5.12
CA TYR A 108 -23.22 6.19 5.89
C TYR A 108 -24.02 6.26 7.19
N ASP A 109 -24.48 5.12 7.71
CA ASP A 109 -25.32 5.00 8.91
C ASP A 109 -24.51 4.93 10.22
N ARG A 110 -23.18 4.97 10.13
CA ARG A 110 -22.24 5.04 11.25
C ARG A 110 -21.48 6.37 11.23
N PRO A 111 -20.82 6.76 12.34
CA PRO A 111 -19.92 7.92 12.33
C PRO A 111 -18.75 7.79 11.35
N TYR A 112 -18.41 6.57 10.95
CA TYR A 112 -17.41 6.20 9.96
C TYR A 112 -18.05 5.45 8.79
N LEU A 113 -17.34 5.38 7.69
CA LEU A 113 -17.83 4.73 6.49
C LEU A 113 -17.89 3.20 6.64
N MET A 114 -18.95 2.58 6.14
CA MET A 114 -19.10 1.14 6.01
C MET A 114 -19.16 0.75 4.53
N GLY A 115 -18.47 -0.32 4.14
CA GLY A 115 -18.52 -0.86 2.80
C GLY A 115 -18.96 -2.32 2.79
N THR A 116 -19.81 -2.68 1.82
CA THR A 116 -19.93 -4.09 1.41
C THR A 116 -18.84 -4.33 0.39
N VAL A 117 -17.99 -5.32 0.64
CA VAL A 117 -16.82 -5.61 -0.18
C VAL A 117 -16.81 -7.06 -0.63
N GLU A 118 -16.19 -7.30 -1.77
CA GLU A 118 -15.90 -8.64 -2.26
C GLU A 118 -14.38 -8.83 -2.41
N PRO A 119 -13.85 -10.04 -2.20
CA PRO A 119 -12.45 -10.34 -2.42
C PRO A 119 -12.02 -10.00 -3.86
N PHE A 120 -10.86 -9.40 -4.01
CA PHE A 120 -10.26 -9.08 -5.31
C PHE A 120 -8.87 -9.72 -5.43
N PRO A 121 -8.81 -11.06 -5.55
CA PRO A 121 -7.54 -11.77 -5.67
C PRO A 121 -6.83 -11.38 -6.97
N ILE A 122 -5.49 -11.49 -6.97
CA ILE A 122 -4.70 -11.35 -8.18
C ILE A 122 -4.57 -12.72 -8.85
N SER A 123 -4.57 -12.74 -10.18
CA SER A 123 -4.40 -13.99 -10.91
C SER A 123 -2.93 -14.24 -11.28
N GLY A 124 -2.56 -15.52 -11.43
CA GLY A 124 -1.26 -15.92 -11.96
C GLY A 124 -0.07 -15.65 -11.04
N GLU A 125 -0.29 -15.60 -9.72
CA GLU A 125 0.77 -15.40 -8.72
C GLU A 125 1.83 -16.52 -8.74
N ASP A 126 1.41 -17.79 -8.89
CA ASP A 126 2.29 -18.97 -8.97
C ASP A 126 2.78 -19.27 -10.40
N SER A 127 2.62 -18.33 -11.33
CA SER A 127 3.03 -18.57 -12.71
C SER A 127 4.53 -18.39 -12.90
N PHE A 128 5.14 -19.22 -13.77
CA PHE A 128 6.52 -19.03 -14.21
C PHE A 128 6.80 -17.61 -14.77
N SER A 129 5.77 -16.98 -15.34
CA SER A 129 5.87 -15.59 -15.81
C SER A 129 5.99 -14.59 -14.68
N ALA A 130 5.32 -14.82 -13.54
CA ALA A 130 5.43 -14.00 -12.33
C ALA A 130 6.81 -14.18 -11.69
N GLU A 131 7.30 -15.42 -11.58
CA GLU A 131 8.65 -15.70 -11.07
C GLU A 131 9.72 -14.93 -11.89
N ARG A 132 9.72 -15.06 -13.21
CA ARG A 132 10.65 -14.34 -14.08
C ARG A 132 10.51 -12.82 -14.01
N ALA A 133 9.32 -12.31 -13.84
CA ALA A 133 9.08 -10.88 -13.67
C ALA A 133 9.64 -10.39 -12.34
N SER A 134 9.47 -11.16 -11.27
CA SER A 134 10.05 -10.92 -9.95
C SER A 134 11.58 -10.92 -9.98
N ASP A 135 12.20 -11.95 -10.58
CA ASP A 135 13.67 -12.04 -10.75
C ASP A 135 14.24 -10.81 -11.47
N SER A 136 13.50 -10.30 -12.45
CA SER A 136 13.93 -9.11 -13.20
C SER A 136 13.65 -7.79 -12.47
N LEU A 137 12.79 -7.78 -11.46
CA LEU A 137 12.49 -6.63 -10.61
C LEU A 137 13.48 -6.52 -9.43
N ARG A 138 13.80 -7.65 -8.80
CA ARG A 138 14.61 -7.71 -7.57
C ARG A 138 15.88 -6.85 -7.59
N PRO A 139 16.77 -6.89 -8.61
CA PRO A 139 17.99 -6.08 -8.62
C PRO A 139 17.72 -4.57 -8.60
N TRP A 140 16.56 -4.14 -9.13
CA TRP A 140 16.16 -2.74 -9.12
C TRP A 140 15.68 -2.29 -7.74
N VAL A 141 14.96 -3.16 -7.02
CA VAL A 141 14.55 -2.88 -5.64
C VAL A 141 15.76 -2.83 -4.71
N GLU A 142 16.68 -3.78 -4.84
CA GLU A 142 17.94 -3.80 -4.10
C GLU A 142 18.72 -2.50 -4.32
N ARG A 143 18.90 -2.10 -5.59
CA ARG A 143 19.60 -0.85 -5.93
C ARG A 143 18.90 0.38 -5.38
N TYR A 144 17.56 0.41 -5.38
CA TYR A 144 16.78 1.50 -4.80
C TYR A 144 17.04 1.62 -3.31
N LEU A 145 17.01 0.50 -2.58
CA LEU A 145 17.29 0.47 -1.14
C LEU A 145 18.73 0.89 -0.82
N GLU A 146 19.72 0.46 -1.62
CA GLU A 146 21.10 0.92 -1.48
C GLU A 146 21.21 2.45 -1.57
N ILE A 147 20.55 3.05 -2.58
CA ILE A 147 20.55 4.52 -2.75
C ILE A 147 19.88 5.20 -1.57
N LEU A 148 18.75 4.68 -1.07
CA LEU A 148 18.09 5.24 0.10
C LEU A 148 18.96 5.14 1.36
N THR A 149 19.70 4.04 1.55
CA THR A 149 20.64 3.88 2.67
C THR A 149 21.78 4.90 2.57
N LEU A 150 22.30 5.16 1.37
CA LEU A 150 23.34 6.17 1.17
C LEU A 150 22.85 7.60 1.39
N ALA A 151 21.57 7.87 1.09
CA ALA A 151 20.95 9.18 1.26
C ALA A 151 20.41 9.43 2.68
N ALA A 152 20.26 8.37 3.50
CA ALA A 152 19.80 8.49 4.87
C ALA A 152 21.00 8.79 5.79
N ASP A 153 20.85 9.78 6.70
CA ASP A 153 21.81 9.97 7.80
C ASP A 153 21.82 8.73 8.71
N GLU A 154 22.95 8.13 8.89
CA GLU A 154 23.52 7.04 9.71
C GLU A 154 22.61 6.06 10.51
N ASP A 155 21.32 6.31 10.74
CA ASP A 155 20.48 5.51 11.66
C ASP A 155 19.52 4.52 10.99
N VAL A 156 19.45 4.44 9.66
CA VAL A 156 18.49 3.55 8.96
C VAL A 156 19.24 2.60 8.04
N ASP A 157 19.50 1.39 8.53
CA ASP A 157 20.10 0.30 7.74
C ASP A 157 19.00 -0.49 6.98
N PHE A 158 18.73 -0.10 5.74
CA PHE A 158 17.86 -0.85 4.84
C PHE A 158 18.54 -2.09 4.24
N GLN A 159 19.86 -2.26 4.41
CA GLN A 159 20.62 -3.38 3.82
C GLN A 159 20.34 -4.71 4.52
N THR A 160 19.86 -4.70 5.78
CA THR A 160 19.51 -5.92 6.52
C THR A 160 18.10 -6.41 6.24
N ALA A 161 17.27 -5.64 5.54
CA ALA A 161 15.91 -6.06 5.15
C ALA A 161 15.99 -7.13 4.04
N GLN A 162 15.76 -8.39 4.42
CA GLN A 162 15.61 -9.45 3.42
C GLN A 162 14.35 -9.20 2.58
N LEU A 163 14.56 -9.05 1.27
CA LEU A 163 13.43 -8.96 0.33
C LEU A 163 12.69 -10.29 0.28
N PRO A 164 11.35 -10.28 0.18
CA PRO A 164 10.56 -11.48 0.05
C PRO A 164 11.00 -12.33 -1.15
N ASP A 165 11.01 -13.66 -0.97
CA ASP A 165 11.25 -14.60 -2.08
C ASP A 165 10.00 -14.76 -2.95
N ASP A 166 8.81 -14.68 -2.33
CA ASP A 166 7.54 -14.74 -3.04
C ASP A 166 7.38 -13.57 -4.02
N PRO A 167 7.09 -13.85 -5.32
CA PRO A 167 6.99 -12.84 -6.36
C PRO A 167 6.00 -11.72 -6.06
N LEU A 168 4.81 -12.07 -5.55
CA LEU A 168 3.76 -11.11 -5.30
C LEU A 168 4.07 -10.22 -4.10
N SER A 169 4.60 -10.80 -3.03
CA SER A 169 5.04 -10.08 -1.83
C SER A 169 6.16 -9.08 -2.18
N LEU A 170 7.13 -9.47 -3.03
CA LEU A 170 8.15 -8.54 -3.54
C LEU A 170 7.52 -7.41 -4.34
N GLY A 171 6.55 -7.72 -5.21
CA GLY A 171 5.84 -6.73 -6.02
C GLY A 171 5.10 -5.70 -5.17
N TYR A 172 4.38 -6.14 -4.14
CA TYR A 172 3.65 -5.26 -3.22
C TYR A 172 4.58 -4.42 -2.35
N LEU A 173 5.64 -5.03 -1.81
CA LEU A 173 6.65 -4.29 -1.05
C LEU A 173 7.30 -3.20 -1.93
N ALA A 174 7.71 -3.55 -3.13
CA ALA A 174 8.31 -2.61 -4.07
C ALA A 174 7.33 -1.47 -4.44
N ALA A 175 6.04 -1.79 -4.69
CA ALA A 175 5.01 -0.78 -4.98
C ALA A 175 4.78 0.16 -3.79
N ALA A 176 4.89 -0.34 -2.55
CA ALA A 176 4.77 0.46 -1.35
C ALA A 176 5.96 1.41 -1.16
N LEU A 177 7.19 0.92 -1.37
CA LEU A 177 8.44 1.64 -1.13
C LEU A 177 8.67 2.80 -2.11
N VAL A 178 8.37 2.61 -3.39
CA VAL A 178 8.68 3.61 -4.42
C VAL A 178 7.88 4.91 -4.20
N GLN A 179 8.58 6.05 -4.33
CA GLN A 179 7.99 7.38 -4.18
C GLN A 179 7.39 7.85 -5.51
N ILE A 180 6.09 7.59 -5.68
CA ILE A 180 5.29 7.98 -6.86
C ILE A 180 3.94 8.54 -6.41
N PRO A 181 3.21 9.29 -7.27
CA PRO A 181 1.87 9.76 -6.98
C PRO A 181 0.92 8.63 -6.55
N VAL A 182 0.01 8.94 -5.63
CA VAL A 182 -0.89 7.94 -5.05
C VAL A 182 -1.81 7.28 -6.09
N GLU A 183 -2.18 8.01 -7.15
CA GLU A 183 -2.98 7.49 -8.26
C GLU A 183 -2.22 6.42 -9.05
N GLN A 184 -0.90 6.57 -9.18
CA GLN A 184 -0.06 5.53 -9.77
C GLN A 184 0.04 4.30 -8.85
N LYS A 185 0.14 4.51 -7.52
CA LYS A 185 0.07 3.41 -6.54
C LYS A 185 -1.27 2.70 -6.60
N GLN A 186 -2.39 3.45 -6.70
CA GLN A 186 -3.72 2.87 -6.85
C GLN A 186 -3.81 2.01 -8.12
N SER A 187 -3.28 2.50 -9.24
CA SER A 187 -3.24 1.72 -10.49
C SER A 187 -2.44 0.41 -10.36
N LEU A 188 -1.44 0.35 -9.48
CA LEU A 188 -0.72 -0.88 -9.16
C LEU A 188 -1.59 -1.82 -8.31
N LEU A 189 -2.33 -1.28 -7.33
CA LEU A 189 -3.25 -2.07 -6.50
C LEU A 189 -4.40 -2.65 -7.33
N ASP A 190 -4.85 -1.95 -8.38
CA ASP A 190 -5.94 -2.36 -9.28
C ASP A 190 -5.53 -3.47 -10.27
N ALA A 191 -4.25 -3.83 -10.35
CA ALA A 191 -3.79 -4.86 -11.27
C ALA A 191 -4.49 -6.21 -11.01
N SER A 192 -5.02 -6.81 -12.06
CA SER A 192 -5.73 -8.10 -11.99
C SER A 192 -4.81 -9.32 -12.16
N GLU A 193 -3.57 -9.12 -12.63
CA GLU A 193 -2.59 -10.17 -12.93
C GLU A 193 -1.23 -9.85 -12.29
N ALA A 194 -0.64 -10.82 -11.60
CA ALA A 194 0.64 -10.68 -10.89
C ALA A 194 1.80 -10.28 -11.83
N THR A 195 1.88 -10.91 -13.01
CA THR A 195 2.91 -10.59 -14.00
C THR A 195 2.80 -9.15 -14.51
N ALA A 196 1.57 -8.65 -14.67
CA ALA A 196 1.33 -7.27 -15.10
C ALA A 196 1.76 -6.27 -14.02
N LEU A 197 1.40 -6.51 -12.75
CA LEU A 197 1.84 -5.74 -11.60
C LEU A 197 3.37 -5.66 -11.55
N LEU A 198 4.05 -6.80 -11.52
CA LEU A 198 5.51 -6.88 -11.40
C LEU A 198 6.23 -6.14 -12.54
N ARG A 199 5.76 -6.27 -13.78
CA ARG A 199 6.30 -5.55 -14.94
C ARG A 199 6.08 -4.05 -14.84
N GLN A 200 4.91 -3.61 -14.33
CA GLN A 200 4.60 -2.20 -14.15
C GLN A 200 5.48 -1.59 -13.06
N VAL A 201 5.62 -2.25 -11.92
CA VAL A 201 6.53 -1.85 -10.84
C VAL A 201 7.96 -1.74 -11.36
N ARG A 202 8.46 -2.75 -12.08
CA ARG A 202 9.80 -2.71 -12.68
C ARG A 202 10.00 -1.51 -13.61
N ARG A 203 9.01 -1.16 -14.45
CA ARG A 203 9.09 0.04 -15.31
C ARG A 203 9.26 1.33 -14.51
N ILE A 204 8.59 1.41 -13.37
CA ILE A 204 8.74 2.56 -12.47
C ILE A 204 10.16 2.59 -11.92
N TYR A 205 10.67 1.52 -11.37
CA TYR A 205 12.01 1.45 -10.81
C TYR A 205 13.12 1.75 -11.84
N THR A 206 12.99 1.26 -13.09
CA THR A 206 13.94 1.56 -14.16
C THR A 206 14.00 3.04 -14.53
N ARG A 207 12.97 3.80 -14.20
CA ARG A 207 12.95 5.26 -14.34
C ARG A 207 13.45 5.98 -13.09
N GLU A 208 12.96 5.58 -11.91
CA GLU A 208 13.23 6.29 -10.65
C GLU A 208 14.66 6.07 -10.14
N VAL A 209 15.19 4.85 -10.22
CA VAL A 209 16.54 4.53 -9.72
C VAL A 209 17.63 5.40 -10.36
N PRO A 210 17.71 5.55 -11.69
CA PRO A 210 18.71 6.44 -12.31
C PRO A 210 18.51 7.92 -11.97
N LEU A 211 17.28 8.36 -11.69
CA LEU A 211 17.01 9.74 -11.27
C LEU A 211 17.54 9.98 -9.85
N LEU A 212 17.23 9.09 -8.92
CA LEU A 212 17.73 9.17 -7.54
C LEU A 212 19.26 9.12 -7.49
N GLN A 213 19.88 8.22 -8.28
CA GLN A 213 21.34 8.14 -8.34
C GLN A 213 21.96 9.47 -8.77
N ARG A 214 21.42 10.12 -9.81
CA ARG A 214 21.91 11.41 -10.27
C ARG A 214 21.75 12.54 -9.25
N MET A 215 20.66 12.50 -8.46
CA MET A 215 20.45 13.46 -7.39
C MET A 215 21.51 13.31 -6.30
N LEU A 216 21.79 12.06 -5.88
CA LEU A 216 22.82 11.74 -4.91
C LEU A 216 24.21 12.18 -5.41
N ASP A 217 24.57 11.81 -6.65
CA ASP A 217 25.85 12.20 -7.27
C ASP A 217 26.02 13.72 -7.35
N ALA A 218 24.91 14.48 -7.54
CA ALA A 218 24.93 15.91 -7.59
C ALA A 218 25.10 16.60 -6.21
N GLU A 219 24.59 15.96 -5.15
CA GLU A 219 24.77 16.43 -3.77
C GLU A 219 26.20 16.18 -3.27
N GLU A 220 26.84 15.08 -3.69
CA GLU A 220 28.23 14.76 -3.35
C GLU A 220 29.25 15.55 -4.17
N ALA A 221 28.84 16.20 -5.28
CA ALA A 221 29.74 16.99 -6.10
C ALA A 221 30.24 18.22 -5.35
N PRO A 222 31.56 18.39 -5.12
CA PRO A 222 32.09 19.55 -4.42
C PRO A 222 31.74 20.82 -5.22
N MET A 223 31.24 21.84 -4.53
CA MET A 223 31.03 23.16 -5.12
C MET A 223 32.38 23.69 -5.67
N VAL A 224 32.67 23.37 -6.90
CA VAL A 224 33.88 23.85 -7.58
C VAL A 224 33.69 25.30 -7.99
N GLY A 225 34.37 26.17 -7.25
CA GLY A 225 34.85 27.41 -7.79
C GLY A 225 33.97 28.64 -7.61
N SER A 226 34.18 29.34 -6.51
CA SER A 226 34.14 30.81 -6.55
C SER A 226 35.07 31.33 -7.66
N PHE A 227 34.51 31.86 -8.70
CA PHE A 227 35.26 32.66 -9.67
C PHE A 227 35.90 33.84 -8.93
N SER A 228 37.21 33.77 -8.74
CA SER A 228 38.02 34.93 -8.40
C SER A 228 38.17 35.76 -9.67
N LEU A 229 37.42 36.85 -9.74
CA LEU A 229 37.69 37.96 -10.68
C LEU A 229 38.86 38.76 -10.13
N ASN A 230 40.02 38.64 -10.77
CA ASN A 230 41.07 39.66 -10.76
C ASN A 230 40.79 40.64 -11.86
#